data_d9c7775c0be768b006ea9c0d7832692b
#
_entry.id   d9c7775c0be768b006ea9c0d7832692b
#
_cell.length_a   1.000
_cell.length_b   1.000
_cell.length_c   1.000
_cell.angle_alpha   90.00
_cell.angle_beta   90.00
_cell.angle_gamma   90.00
#
_symmetry.space_group_name_H-M   'P 1'
#
loop_
_entity.id
_entity.type
_entity.pdbx_description
1 polymer ?
#
loop_
_entity_poly.entity_id
_entity_poly.type
_entity_poly.pdbx_seq_one_letter_code
_entity_poly.pdbx_strand_id
1 'polypeptide(L)'
;MKNRLEHIREQVKNEKKVTVSELSKIYKVTEETIRRDLEKLEKEGFLTRTFGGAVLNSASQKEHIHFYKRTSINQKEKAKIAQLFKEVLDQKRTIAADASTTVMEAIRLLKANRNITVLSSSTEIFREMTGSEIHILSTGGVFNEDSLSLQGNLAKENIRRYHVDLALLSCKGLDMDKGIMDSSEREADVKTEMVKQALEVALLADHTKFERTAFVQFLDWDKVTYLVTEIGRAHV
;
A
#
# COMPACT_ATOMS: atom_id res chain seq x y z
N MET A 1 -26.17 -24.14 0.45
CA MET A 1 -24.88 -23.37 0.43
C MET A 1 -25.00 -22.04 -0.29
N LYS A 2 -25.61 -21.92 -1.47
CA LYS A 2 -25.82 -20.61 -2.15
C LYS A 2 -26.59 -19.58 -1.30
N ASN A 3 -27.58 -20.05 -0.53
CA ASN A 3 -28.46 -19.16 0.28
C ASN A 3 -27.69 -18.47 1.46
N ARG A 4 -26.77 -19.18 2.16
CA ARG A 4 -26.03 -18.58 3.29
C ARG A 4 -25.07 -17.49 2.84
N LEU A 5 -24.37 -17.67 1.73
CA LEU A 5 -23.43 -16.67 1.21
C LEU A 5 -24.17 -15.36 0.83
N GLU A 6 -25.35 -15.48 0.23
CA GLU A 6 -26.19 -14.33 -0.09
C GLU A 6 -26.73 -13.62 1.16
N HIS A 7 -27.14 -14.36 2.18
CA HIS A 7 -27.57 -13.76 3.45
C HIS A 7 -26.43 -13.04 4.17
N ILE A 8 -25.21 -13.62 4.19
CA ILE A 8 -24.03 -12.93 4.72
C ILE A 8 -23.76 -11.66 3.92
N ARG A 9 -23.91 -11.70 2.59
CA ARG A 9 -23.76 -10.52 1.71
C ARG A 9 -24.75 -9.43 2.08
N GLU A 10 -26.01 -9.74 2.27
CA GLU A 10 -27.04 -8.78 2.70
C GLU A 10 -26.75 -8.20 4.09
N GLN A 11 -26.36 -9.03 5.03
CA GLN A 11 -26.03 -8.59 6.38
C GLN A 11 -24.84 -7.63 6.37
N VAL A 12 -23.75 -7.97 5.67
CA VAL A 12 -22.57 -7.07 5.49
C VAL A 12 -22.95 -5.77 4.80
N LYS A 13 -23.89 -5.82 3.83
CA LYS A 13 -24.38 -4.61 3.14
C LYS A 13 -25.13 -3.66 4.08
N ASN A 14 -25.92 -4.22 5.00
CA ASN A 14 -26.74 -3.43 5.92
C ASN A 14 -25.94 -2.91 7.12
N GLU A 15 -25.14 -3.76 7.74
CA GLU A 15 -24.40 -3.46 8.97
C GLU A 15 -23.04 -2.80 8.71
N LYS A 16 -22.54 -2.81 7.45
CA LYS A 16 -21.25 -2.29 7.01
C LYS A 16 -20.04 -3.03 7.61
N LYS A 17 -20.17 -3.63 8.77
CA LYS A 17 -19.16 -4.40 9.49
C LYS A 17 -19.82 -5.60 10.16
N VAL A 18 -19.16 -6.77 10.11
CA VAL A 18 -19.62 -8.01 10.76
C VAL A 18 -18.44 -8.69 11.45
N THR A 19 -18.72 -9.50 12.48
CA THR A 19 -17.71 -10.34 13.13
C THR A 19 -17.94 -11.83 12.80
N VAL A 20 -16.84 -12.60 12.77
CA VAL A 20 -16.87 -14.04 12.54
C VAL A 20 -17.71 -14.74 13.63
N SER A 21 -17.55 -14.32 14.89
CA SER A 21 -18.26 -14.90 16.05
C SER A 21 -19.77 -14.68 15.97
N GLU A 22 -20.23 -13.46 15.59
CA GLU A 22 -21.66 -13.16 15.42
C GLU A 22 -22.27 -13.99 14.28
N LEU A 23 -21.61 -14.00 13.10
CA LEU A 23 -22.07 -14.78 11.96
C LEU A 23 -22.12 -16.29 12.27
N SER A 24 -21.12 -16.80 13.00
CA SER A 24 -21.08 -18.20 13.44
C SER A 24 -22.31 -18.57 14.28
N LYS A 25 -22.71 -17.71 15.21
CA LYS A 25 -23.90 -17.87 16.06
C LYS A 25 -25.21 -17.78 15.23
N ILE A 26 -25.32 -16.74 14.38
CA ILE A 26 -26.52 -16.50 13.56
C ILE A 26 -26.77 -17.67 12.61
N TYR A 27 -25.74 -18.14 11.91
CA TYR A 27 -25.86 -19.18 10.91
C TYR A 27 -25.65 -20.60 11.46
N LYS A 28 -25.37 -20.76 12.77
CA LYS A 28 -25.16 -22.06 13.46
C LYS A 28 -24.10 -22.92 12.76
N VAL A 29 -23.00 -22.34 12.36
CA VAL A 29 -21.84 -23.00 11.74
C VAL A 29 -20.57 -22.63 12.47
N THR A 30 -19.48 -23.38 12.24
CA THR A 30 -18.19 -23.05 12.86
C THR A 30 -17.62 -21.73 12.35
N GLU A 31 -16.82 -21.06 13.16
CA GLU A 31 -16.09 -19.84 12.75
C GLU A 31 -15.24 -20.07 11.50
N GLU A 32 -14.63 -21.25 11.37
CA GLU A 32 -13.83 -21.62 10.20
C GLU A 32 -14.67 -21.63 8.91
N THR A 33 -15.92 -22.09 9.02
CA THR A 33 -16.87 -22.06 7.89
C THR A 33 -17.20 -20.62 7.50
N ILE A 34 -17.41 -19.73 8.47
CA ILE A 34 -17.63 -18.30 8.23
C ILE A 34 -16.38 -17.65 7.61
N ARG A 35 -15.18 -17.94 8.12
CA ARG A 35 -13.92 -17.41 7.52
C ARG A 35 -13.80 -17.77 6.04
N ARG A 36 -14.15 -19.02 5.65
CA ARG A 36 -14.16 -19.44 4.23
C ARG A 36 -15.23 -18.74 3.41
N ASP A 37 -16.40 -18.48 3.97
CA ASP A 37 -17.45 -17.74 3.28
C ASP A 37 -17.06 -16.26 3.09
N LEU A 38 -16.48 -15.61 4.11
CA LEU A 38 -15.96 -14.26 4.00
C LEU A 38 -14.78 -14.18 3.01
N GLU A 39 -13.92 -15.20 2.96
CA GLU A 39 -12.82 -15.27 1.97
C GLU A 39 -13.33 -15.30 0.53
N LYS A 40 -14.44 -16.00 0.25
CA LYS A 40 -15.08 -15.99 -1.07
C LYS A 40 -15.60 -14.61 -1.43
N LEU A 41 -16.29 -13.94 -0.51
CA LEU A 41 -16.81 -12.59 -0.71
C LEU A 41 -15.69 -11.54 -0.85
N GLU A 42 -14.55 -11.76 -0.20
CA GLU A 42 -13.36 -10.95 -0.36
C GLU A 42 -12.73 -11.12 -1.76
N LYS A 43 -12.59 -12.36 -2.25
CA LYS A 43 -12.11 -12.65 -3.61
C LYS A 43 -13.01 -12.05 -4.70
N GLU A 44 -14.30 -11.92 -4.44
CA GLU A 44 -15.26 -11.23 -5.31
C GLU A 44 -15.19 -9.69 -5.17
N GLY A 45 -14.37 -9.19 -4.24
CA GLY A 45 -14.21 -7.75 -4.01
C GLY A 45 -15.38 -7.08 -3.29
N PHE A 46 -16.29 -7.86 -2.70
CA PHE A 46 -17.49 -7.35 -2.03
C PHE A 46 -17.21 -6.79 -0.63
N LEU A 47 -16.28 -7.38 0.10
CA LEU A 47 -15.87 -6.98 1.44
C LEU A 47 -14.34 -7.09 1.62
N THR A 48 -13.82 -6.54 2.69
CA THR A 48 -12.45 -6.73 3.15
C THR A 48 -12.47 -7.40 4.52
N ARG A 49 -11.70 -8.49 4.68
CA ARG A 49 -11.58 -9.17 5.97
C ARG A 49 -10.71 -8.35 6.93
N THR A 50 -11.10 -8.34 8.20
CA THR A 50 -10.39 -7.72 9.32
C THR A 50 -10.01 -8.79 10.35
N PHE A 51 -9.23 -8.42 11.37
CA PHE A 51 -8.98 -9.32 12.49
C PHE A 51 -10.31 -9.63 13.21
N GLY A 52 -10.82 -10.84 13.00
CA GLY A 52 -12.06 -11.34 13.62
C GLY A 52 -13.36 -11.03 12.87
N GLY A 53 -13.34 -10.47 11.66
CA GLY A 53 -14.56 -10.14 10.91
C GLY A 53 -14.36 -9.67 9.48
N ALA A 54 -15.27 -8.84 9.01
CA ALA A 54 -15.21 -8.20 7.69
C ALA A 54 -15.94 -6.85 7.66
N VAL A 55 -15.55 -5.98 6.73
CA VAL A 55 -16.19 -4.68 6.45
C VAL A 55 -16.61 -4.60 4.98
N LEU A 56 -17.75 -3.97 4.73
CA LEU A 56 -18.27 -3.77 3.37
C LEU A 56 -17.35 -2.87 2.56
N ASN A 57 -17.09 -3.26 1.33
CA ASN A 57 -16.50 -2.38 0.33
C ASN A 57 -17.61 -1.49 -0.27
N SER A 58 -17.75 -0.24 0.16
CA SER A 58 -18.82 0.63 -0.32
C SER A 58 -18.59 1.07 -1.78
N ALA A 59 -19.70 1.25 -2.54
CA ALA A 59 -19.67 1.59 -3.97
C ALA A 59 -19.06 2.98 -4.27
N SER A 60 -19.05 3.89 -3.30
CA SER A 60 -18.40 5.20 -3.40
C SER A 60 -16.86 5.12 -3.28
N GLN A 61 -16.32 3.94 -2.94
CA GLN A 61 -14.89 3.70 -2.75
C GLN A 61 -14.21 3.07 -3.98
N LYS A 62 -14.80 3.18 -5.18
CA LYS A 62 -14.13 2.66 -6.40
C LYS A 62 -12.76 3.31 -6.66
N GLU A 63 -12.49 4.46 -6.07
CA GLU A 63 -11.19 5.17 -6.18
C GLU A 63 -10.28 4.98 -4.95
N HIS A 64 -10.85 4.69 -3.76
CA HIS A 64 -10.12 4.45 -2.53
C HIS A 64 -10.21 2.99 -2.12
N ILE A 65 -9.52 2.11 -2.87
CA ILE A 65 -9.39 0.71 -2.47
C ILE A 65 -8.62 0.67 -1.15
N HIS A 66 -9.29 0.23 -0.08
CA HIS A 66 -8.71 0.08 1.25
C HIS A 66 -7.33 -0.64 1.19
N PHE A 67 -6.38 -0.22 2.02
CA PHE A 67 -5.00 -0.73 2.02
C PHE A 67 -4.94 -2.27 1.99
N TYR A 68 -5.67 -2.95 2.85
CA TYR A 68 -5.66 -4.42 2.94
C TYR A 68 -6.18 -5.13 1.70
N LYS A 69 -7.14 -4.54 0.98
CA LYS A 69 -7.55 -5.06 -0.31
C LYS A 69 -6.44 -4.92 -1.35
N ARG A 70 -5.74 -3.78 -1.36
CA ARG A 70 -4.59 -3.57 -2.25
C ARG A 70 -3.45 -4.54 -1.96
N THR A 71 -3.25 -4.97 -0.72
CA THR A 71 -2.22 -5.96 -0.36
C THR A 71 -2.44 -7.30 -1.04
N SER A 72 -3.70 -7.75 -1.16
CA SER A 72 -4.04 -9.04 -1.80
C SER A 72 -4.04 -9.00 -3.34
N ILE A 73 -4.19 -7.81 -3.95
CA ILE A 73 -4.18 -7.66 -5.41
C ILE A 73 -2.73 -7.69 -5.92
N ASN A 74 -2.45 -8.49 -6.95
CA ASN A 74 -1.13 -8.62 -7.59
C ASN A 74 0.00 -8.88 -6.57
N GLN A 75 -0.27 -9.73 -5.55
CA GLN A 75 0.69 -9.97 -4.47
C GLN A 75 1.98 -10.63 -4.98
N LYS A 76 1.87 -11.56 -5.95
CA LYS A 76 3.03 -12.24 -6.55
C LYS A 76 3.91 -11.25 -7.33
N GLU A 77 3.27 -10.36 -8.08
CA GLU A 77 3.92 -9.32 -8.88
C GLU A 77 4.69 -8.36 -7.96
N LYS A 78 4.07 -7.88 -6.90
CA LYS A 78 4.71 -7.01 -5.91
C LYS A 78 5.89 -7.68 -5.21
N ALA A 79 5.74 -8.94 -4.82
CA ALA A 79 6.83 -9.70 -4.21
C ALA A 79 8.01 -9.86 -5.19
N LYS A 80 7.73 -10.11 -6.49
CA LYS A 80 8.75 -10.20 -7.54
C LYS A 80 9.43 -8.84 -7.76
N ILE A 81 8.67 -7.74 -7.82
CA ILE A 81 9.19 -6.37 -7.91
C ILE A 81 10.16 -6.08 -6.76
N ALA A 82 9.73 -6.38 -5.52
CA ALA A 82 10.56 -6.19 -4.34
C ALA A 82 11.87 -6.99 -4.43
N GLN A 83 11.79 -8.25 -4.85
CA GLN A 83 12.96 -9.12 -4.97
C GLN A 83 13.94 -8.65 -6.06
N LEU A 84 13.44 -8.15 -7.21
CA LEU A 84 14.27 -7.62 -8.29
C LEU A 84 15.04 -6.36 -7.88
N PHE A 85 14.53 -5.62 -6.90
CA PHE A 85 15.15 -4.36 -6.45
C PHE A 85 15.98 -4.53 -5.17
N LYS A 86 16.01 -5.72 -4.56
CA LYS A 86 16.66 -5.98 -3.28
C LYS A 86 18.15 -5.61 -3.24
N GLU A 87 18.91 -5.94 -4.27
CA GLU A 87 20.34 -5.63 -4.32
C GLU A 87 20.62 -4.11 -4.27
N VAL A 88 19.78 -3.30 -4.90
CA VAL A 88 19.90 -1.84 -4.83
C VAL A 88 19.50 -1.35 -3.44
N LEU A 89 18.42 -1.89 -2.86
CA LEU A 89 17.99 -1.54 -1.51
C LEU A 89 19.06 -1.83 -0.45
N ASP A 90 19.74 -2.95 -0.56
CA ASP A 90 20.79 -3.36 0.41
C ASP A 90 22.00 -2.41 0.41
N GLN A 91 22.19 -1.63 -0.66
CA GLN A 91 23.27 -0.62 -0.78
C GLN A 91 22.90 0.74 -0.19
N LYS A 92 21.62 0.99 0.13
CA LYS A 92 21.15 2.26 0.68
C LYS A 92 21.20 2.27 2.19
N ARG A 93 21.44 3.45 2.76
CA ARG A 93 21.43 3.67 4.22
C ARG A 93 20.20 4.40 4.70
N THR A 94 19.66 5.27 3.85
CA THR A 94 18.50 6.11 4.16
C THR A 94 17.47 6.03 3.04
N ILE A 95 16.23 5.69 3.39
CA ILE A 95 15.14 5.47 2.43
C ILE A 95 13.92 6.26 2.88
N ALA A 96 13.34 7.08 2.00
CA ALA A 96 11.99 7.60 2.17
C ALA A 96 11.00 6.66 1.47
N ALA A 97 10.07 6.08 2.22
CA ALA A 97 9.13 5.07 1.74
C ALA A 97 7.68 5.55 1.84
N ASP A 98 6.94 5.51 0.72
CA ASP A 98 5.52 5.85 0.71
C ASP A 98 4.64 4.77 1.38
N ALA A 99 3.32 5.04 1.49
CA ALA A 99 2.36 4.12 2.10
C ALA A 99 1.75 3.12 1.10
N SER A 100 2.45 2.79 0.02
CA SER A 100 1.95 1.82 -0.94
C SER A 100 2.23 0.38 -0.52
N THR A 101 1.34 -0.54 -0.95
CA THR A 101 1.51 -1.96 -0.68
C THR A 101 2.69 -2.58 -1.43
N THR A 102 3.09 -2.02 -2.58
CA THR A 102 4.27 -2.48 -3.33
C THR A 102 5.56 -2.11 -2.61
N VAL A 103 5.65 -0.88 -2.11
CA VAL A 103 6.80 -0.42 -1.31
C VAL A 103 6.90 -1.20 0.00
N MET A 104 5.78 -1.50 0.64
CA MET A 104 5.78 -2.32 1.86
C MET A 104 6.41 -3.70 1.62
N GLU A 105 6.13 -4.37 0.47
CA GLU A 105 6.79 -5.66 0.15
C GLU A 105 8.31 -5.50 0.04
N ALA A 106 8.81 -4.39 -0.52
CA ALA A 106 10.24 -4.12 -0.61
C ALA A 106 10.87 -3.85 0.77
N ILE A 107 10.21 -3.05 1.62
CA ILE A 107 10.71 -2.77 2.98
C ILE A 107 10.73 -4.04 3.85
N ARG A 108 9.81 -4.99 3.64
CA ARG A 108 9.82 -6.28 4.34
C ARG A 108 11.13 -7.07 4.16
N LEU A 109 11.79 -6.93 3.02
CA LEU A 109 13.05 -7.61 2.74
C LEU A 109 14.23 -7.07 3.55
N LEU A 110 14.06 -5.91 4.19
CA LEU A 110 15.11 -5.20 4.95
C LEU A 110 15.08 -5.50 6.46
N LYS A 111 14.16 -6.33 6.96
CA LYS A 111 13.92 -6.57 8.41
C LYS A 111 15.18 -6.85 9.24
N ALA A 112 16.16 -7.52 8.67
CA ALA A 112 17.40 -7.90 9.35
C ALA A 112 18.57 -6.91 9.12
N ASN A 113 18.32 -5.77 8.46
CA ASN A 113 19.38 -4.83 8.12
C ASN A 113 19.48 -3.70 9.16
N ARG A 114 20.48 -3.77 10.04
CA ARG A 114 20.72 -2.79 11.12
C ARG A 114 21.20 -1.41 10.65
N ASN A 115 21.67 -1.32 9.42
CA ASN A 115 22.33 -0.11 8.90
C ASN A 115 21.41 0.78 8.07
N ILE A 116 20.10 0.47 8.04
CA ILE A 116 19.12 1.22 7.25
C ILE A 116 18.21 2.02 8.17
N THR A 117 18.01 3.28 7.80
CA THR A 117 16.97 4.15 8.34
C THR A 117 15.88 4.36 7.29
N VAL A 118 14.63 4.11 7.65
CA VAL A 118 13.46 4.31 6.78
C VAL A 118 12.60 5.43 7.34
N LEU A 119 12.47 6.53 6.60
CA LEU A 119 11.49 7.59 6.84
C LEU A 119 10.20 7.23 6.10
N SER A 120 9.10 7.01 6.80
CA SER A 120 7.86 6.59 6.14
C SER A 120 6.63 7.34 6.62
N SER A 121 5.66 7.49 5.70
CA SER A 121 4.30 7.94 6.00
C SER A 121 3.34 6.76 6.27
N SER A 122 3.78 5.52 6.17
CA SER A 122 2.94 4.33 6.31
C SER A 122 2.85 3.82 7.74
N THR A 123 1.64 3.82 8.31
CA THR A 123 1.41 3.20 9.62
C THR A 123 1.58 1.68 9.60
N GLU A 124 1.37 1.05 8.45
CA GLU A 124 1.57 -0.39 8.28
C GLU A 124 3.04 -0.79 8.24
N ILE A 125 3.93 0.06 7.69
CA ILE A 125 5.38 -0.17 7.80
C ILE A 125 5.79 -0.15 9.28
N PHE A 126 5.27 0.77 10.09
CA PHE A 126 5.58 0.82 11.53
C PHE A 126 5.15 -0.47 12.23
N ARG A 127 3.93 -0.93 11.97
CA ARG A 127 3.38 -2.16 12.55
C ARG A 127 4.17 -3.41 12.12
N GLU A 128 4.42 -3.54 10.82
CA GLU A 128 5.10 -4.70 10.23
C GLU A 128 6.56 -4.83 10.63
N MET A 129 7.22 -3.69 10.87
CA MET A 129 8.63 -3.64 11.24
C MET A 129 8.87 -3.64 12.75
N THR A 130 7.82 -3.79 13.57
CA THR A 130 7.97 -3.98 15.03
C THR A 130 8.83 -5.21 15.29
N GLY A 131 9.88 -5.03 16.08
CA GLY A 131 10.85 -6.09 16.38
C GLY A 131 11.89 -6.37 15.28
N SER A 132 11.89 -5.58 14.19
CA SER A 132 12.99 -5.62 13.20
C SER A 132 14.21 -4.84 13.68
N GLU A 133 15.31 -4.97 12.96
CA GLU A 133 16.57 -4.29 13.28
C GLU A 133 16.73 -2.93 12.57
N ILE A 134 15.83 -2.58 11.64
CA ILE A 134 15.88 -1.30 10.94
C ILE A 134 15.43 -0.14 11.83
N HIS A 135 16.03 1.03 11.63
CA HIS A 135 15.57 2.26 12.27
C HIS A 135 14.46 2.90 11.47
N ILE A 136 13.29 3.18 12.12
CA ILE A 136 12.14 3.75 11.44
C ILE A 136 11.82 5.12 12.00
N LEU A 137 11.69 6.10 11.12
CA LEU A 137 11.22 7.44 11.39
C LEU A 137 9.83 7.64 10.79
N SER A 138 8.92 8.20 11.57
CA SER A 138 7.59 8.61 11.09
C SER A 138 7.65 10.01 10.49
N THR A 139 6.96 10.22 9.37
CA THR A 139 6.73 11.59 8.87
C THR A 139 5.83 12.41 9.78
N GLY A 140 5.05 11.77 10.66
CA GLY A 140 3.96 12.45 11.37
C GLY A 140 2.89 12.97 10.42
N GLY A 141 1.92 13.74 10.94
CA GLY A 141 0.87 14.33 10.13
C GLY A 141 -0.54 13.81 10.45
N VAL A 142 -1.49 14.07 9.56
CA VAL A 142 -2.88 13.65 9.68
C VAL A 142 -3.03 12.22 9.20
N PHE A 143 -3.59 11.36 10.02
CA PHE A 143 -3.84 9.97 9.67
C PHE A 143 -5.02 9.84 8.70
N ASN A 144 -4.80 9.11 7.62
CA ASN A 144 -5.83 8.69 6.66
C ASN A 144 -6.05 7.17 6.81
N GLU A 145 -7.26 6.78 7.20
CA GLU A 145 -7.63 5.38 7.48
C GLU A 145 -7.72 4.51 6.21
N ASP A 146 -8.07 5.09 5.05
CA ASP A 146 -8.22 4.33 3.80
C ASP A 146 -6.89 3.85 3.24
N SER A 147 -5.86 4.69 3.35
CA SER A 147 -4.51 4.39 2.86
C SER A 147 -3.56 3.95 3.97
N LEU A 148 -3.96 4.05 5.23
CA LEU A 148 -3.12 3.81 6.42
C LEU A 148 -1.84 4.65 6.37
N SER A 149 -1.99 5.92 6.00
CA SER A 149 -0.89 6.85 5.80
C SER A 149 -1.03 8.13 6.61
N LEU A 150 0.11 8.77 6.84
CA LEU A 150 0.25 10.06 7.48
C LEU A 150 0.45 11.13 6.40
N GLN A 151 -0.37 12.17 6.40
CA GLN A 151 -0.47 13.15 5.33
C GLN A 151 -0.51 14.59 5.86
N GLY A 152 -0.53 15.57 4.94
CA GLY A 152 -0.72 16.97 5.23
C GLY A 152 0.58 17.74 5.49
N ASN A 153 0.45 19.02 5.87
CA ASN A 153 1.58 19.94 5.93
C ASN A 153 2.65 19.52 6.94
N LEU A 154 2.25 19.02 8.10
CA LEU A 154 3.21 18.54 9.11
C LEU A 154 4.09 17.39 8.57
N ALA A 155 3.50 16.45 7.82
CA ALA A 155 4.25 15.37 7.19
C ALA A 155 5.28 15.93 6.18
N LYS A 156 4.87 16.88 5.33
CA LYS A 156 5.75 17.56 4.37
C LYS A 156 6.88 18.34 5.05
N GLU A 157 6.56 19.12 6.07
CA GLU A 157 7.56 19.90 6.83
C GLU A 157 8.59 18.99 7.51
N ASN A 158 8.16 17.86 8.07
CA ASN A 158 9.06 16.89 8.66
C ASN A 158 9.96 16.23 7.61
N ILE A 159 9.42 15.83 6.44
CA ILE A 159 10.20 15.25 5.34
C ILE A 159 11.32 16.21 4.90
N ARG A 160 11.05 17.51 4.76
CA ARG A 160 12.03 18.54 4.36
C ARG A 160 13.28 18.62 5.23
N ARG A 161 13.24 18.09 6.43
CA ARG A 161 14.36 18.11 7.37
C ARG A 161 15.39 16.99 7.13
N TYR A 162 15.07 16.05 6.22
CA TYR A 162 15.90 14.87 5.97
C TYR A 162 16.35 14.83 4.52
N HIS A 163 17.58 14.37 4.30
CA HIS A 163 18.08 14.00 2.99
C HIS A 163 18.28 12.49 2.99
N VAL A 164 17.80 11.82 1.95
CA VAL A 164 17.81 10.36 1.86
C VAL A 164 18.52 9.89 0.58
N ASP A 165 19.09 8.70 0.62
CA ASP A 165 19.73 8.10 -0.55
C ASP A 165 18.68 7.73 -1.62
N LEU A 166 17.49 7.32 -1.18
CA LEU A 166 16.47 6.78 -2.06
C LEU A 166 15.05 7.19 -1.63
N ALA A 167 14.26 7.72 -2.55
CA ALA A 167 12.80 7.74 -2.44
C ALA A 167 12.24 6.47 -3.10
N LEU A 168 11.57 5.63 -2.32
CA LEU A 168 10.95 4.40 -2.74
C LEU A 168 9.44 4.60 -2.82
N LEU A 169 8.91 4.65 -4.04
CA LEU A 169 7.55 5.08 -4.33
C LEU A 169 6.80 4.09 -5.21
N SER A 170 5.47 4.15 -5.16
CA SER A 170 4.59 3.53 -6.13
C SER A 170 3.51 4.51 -6.59
N CYS A 171 2.71 4.11 -7.59
CA CYS A 171 1.71 4.97 -8.22
C CYS A 171 0.35 4.27 -8.38
N LYS A 172 -0.65 5.03 -8.82
CA LYS A 172 -1.95 4.52 -9.27
C LYS A 172 -2.03 4.37 -10.78
N GLY A 173 -1.27 5.15 -11.50
CA GLY A 173 -1.13 5.08 -12.93
C GLY A 173 0.15 5.75 -13.40
N LEU A 174 0.66 5.32 -14.54
CA LEU A 174 1.78 5.92 -15.23
C LEU A 174 1.52 5.93 -16.74
N ASP A 175 1.86 7.04 -17.36
CA ASP A 175 1.64 7.33 -18.77
C ASP A 175 2.84 8.12 -19.29
N MET A 176 3.30 7.85 -20.51
CA MET A 176 4.51 8.48 -21.02
C MET A 176 4.38 9.99 -21.21
N ASP A 177 3.20 10.45 -21.58
CA ASP A 177 2.94 11.88 -21.84
C ASP A 177 2.50 12.62 -20.58
N LYS A 178 1.78 11.94 -19.67
CA LYS A 178 1.17 12.55 -18.48
C LYS A 178 1.95 12.30 -17.19
N GLY A 179 3.06 11.57 -17.27
CA GLY A 179 3.89 11.27 -16.11
C GLY A 179 3.29 10.24 -15.15
N ILE A 180 3.67 10.32 -13.90
CA ILE A 180 3.35 9.37 -12.84
C ILE A 180 2.31 9.97 -11.89
N MET A 181 1.23 9.23 -11.67
CA MET A 181 0.01 9.78 -11.09
C MET A 181 -0.48 9.01 -9.87
N ASP A 182 -1.18 9.74 -8.98
CA ASP A 182 -1.90 9.19 -7.84
C ASP A 182 -3.39 9.59 -7.84
N SER A 183 -4.20 8.90 -7.05
CA SER A 183 -5.63 9.19 -6.88
C SER A 183 -5.91 10.22 -5.77
N SER A 184 -4.94 10.54 -4.94
CA SER A 184 -5.05 11.45 -3.80
C SER A 184 -4.01 12.57 -3.89
N GLU A 185 -4.45 13.81 -3.97
CA GLU A 185 -3.59 14.99 -3.95
C GLU A 185 -2.72 15.02 -2.68
N ARG A 186 -3.29 14.66 -1.53
CA ARG A 186 -2.55 14.65 -0.26
C ARG A 186 -1.45 13.58 -0.22
N GLU A 187 -1.67 12.42 -0.84
CA GLU A 187 -0.62 11.40 -0.98
C GLU A 187 0.43 11.84 -2.01
N ALA A 188 -0.01 12.39 -3.12
CA ALA A 188 0.85 12.96 -4.15
C ALA A 188 1.81 14.03 -3.58
N ASP A 189 1.28 14.94 -2.75
CA ASP A 189 2.04 15.98 -2.06
C ASP A 189 3.18 15.41 -1.19
N VAL A 190 2.86 14.37 -0.40
CA VAL A 190 3.85 13.70 0.46
C VAL A 190 4.93 13.02 -0.39
N LYS A 191 4.54 12.32 -1.46
CA LYS A 191 5.47 11.68 -2.40
C LYS A 191 6.37 12.69 -3.10
N THR A 192 5.79 13.79 -3.58
CA THR A 192 6.56 14.89 -4.20
C THR A 192 7.61 15.46 -3.24
N GLU A 193 7.29 15.58 -1.96
CA GLU A 193 8.25 16.06 -0.97
C GLU A 193 9.36 15.01 -0.71
N MET A 194 9.05 13.71 -0.70
CA MET A 194 10.05 12.63 -0.61
C MET A 194 11.02 12.67 -1.80
N VAL A 195 10.50 12.89 -3.02
CA VAL A 195 11.31 13.02 -4.24
C VAL A 195 12.32 14.17 -4.13
N LYS A 196 11.88 15.34 -3.64
CA LYS A 196 12.75 16.52 -3.49
C LYS A 196 13.91 16.31 -2.50
N GLN A 197 13.76 15.39 -1.57
CA GLN A 197 14.74 15.13 -0.53
C GLN A 197 15.64 13.91 -0.82
N ALA A 198 15.43 13.23 -1.95
CA ALA A 198 16.16 12.02 -2.31
C ALA A 198 17.24 12.27 -3.37
N LEU A 199 18.35 11.54 -3.25
CA LEU A 199 19.39 11.51 -4.29
C LEU A 199 18.95 10.70 -5.51
N GLU A 200 18.20 9.60 -5.26
CA GLU A 200 17.68 8.71 -6.30
C GLU A 200 16.21 8.44 -6.04
N VAL A 201 15.47 8.15 -7.10
CA VAL A 201 14.03 7.85 -7.05
C VAL A 201 13.76 6.51 -7.71
N ALA A 202 13.20 5.56 -6.96
CA ALA A 202 12.73 4.29 -7.49
C ALA A 202 11.19 4.25 -7.50
N LEU A 203 10.64 4.02 -8.68
CA LEU A 203 9.22 3.78 -8.89
C LEU A 203 8.96 2.28 -9.02
N LEU A 204 8.23 1.71 -8.07
CA LEU A 204 7.81 0.32 -8.07
C LEU A 204 6.37 0.20 -8.60
N ALA A 205 6.19 -0.39 -9.76
CA ALA A 205 4.88 -0.47 -10.40
C ALA A 205 4.64 -1.83 -11.06
N ASP A 206 3.55 -2.50 -10.73
CA ASP A 206 3.13 -3.68 -11.47
C ASP A 206 2.54 -3.31 -12.84
N HIS A 207 2.49 -4.28 -13.77
CA HIS A 207 2.04 -4.08 -15.14
C HIS A 207 0.67 -3.39 -15.26
N THR A 208 -0.21 -3.51 -14.26
CA THR A 208 -1.55 -2.90 -14.32
C THR A 208 -1.55 -1.39 -14.13
N LYS A 209 -0.39 -0.78 -13.87
CA LYS A 209 -0.23 0.67 -13.71
C LYS A 209 0.13 1.37 -15.01
N PHE A 210 0.64 0.65 -15.98
CA PHE A 210 1.02 1.18 -17.28
C PHE A 210 -0.19 1.62 -18.10
N GLU A 211 -0.01 2.67 -18.91
CA GLU A 211 -1.05 3.25 -19.79
C GLU A 211 -2.35 3.60 -19.02
N ARG A 212 -2.20 3.90 -17.74
CA ARG A 212 -3.31 4.23 -16.86
C ARG A 212 -3.15 5.63 -16.29
N THR A 213 -4.19 6.44 -16.39
CA THR A 213 -4.26 7.75 -15.77
C THR A 213 -4.89 7.68 -14.37
N ALA A 214 -4.48 8.60 -13.49
CA ALA A 214 -5.09 8.83 -12.19
C ALA A 214 -5.35 10.33 -12.00
N PHE A 215 -5.85 10.74 -10.85
CA PHE A 215 -6.38 12.07 -10.64
C PHE A 215 -5.33 13.17 -10.68
N VAL A 216 -4.15 12.96 -10.08
CA VAL A 216 -3.11 13.98 -9.94
C VAL A 216 -1.74 13.43 -10.32
N GLN A 217 -1.03 14.18 -11.16
CA GLN A 217 0.38 13.93 -11.45
C GLN A 217 1.23 14.41 -10.27
N PHE A 218 2.21 13.60 -9.83
CA PHE A 218 3.11 13.97 -8.74
C PHE A 218 4.59 13.86 -9.11
N LEU A 219 4.91 13.19 -10.23
CA LEU A 219 6.29 12.95 -10.63
C LEU A 219 6.40 12.90 -12.15
N ASP A 220 7.41 13.57 -12.68
CA ASP A 220 7.83 13.52 -14.08
C ASP A 220 8.87 12.41 -14.29
N TRP A 221 8.97 11.90 -15.52
CA TRP A 221 9.89 10.83 -15.86
C TRP A 221 11.37 11.19 -15.66
N ASP A 222 11.75 12.45 -15.86
CA ASP A 222 13.11 12.96 -15.69
C ASP A 222 13.63 12.88 -14.25
N LYS A 223 12.77 12.65 -13.27
CA LYS A 223 13.12 12.48 -11.85
C LYS A 223 13.22 11.01 -11.44
N VAL A 224 12.82 10.07 -12.30
CA VAL A 224 12.86 8.64 -12.00
C VAL A 224 14.23 8.08 -12.29
N THR A 225 14.93 7.57 -11.29
CA THR A 225 16.22 6.87 -11.47
C THR A 225 16.00 5.40 -11.85
N TYR A 226 15.05 4.75 -11.22
CA TYR A 226 14.72 3.34 -11.45
C TYR A 226 13.23 3.13 -11.64
N LEU A 227 12.84 2.53 -12.75
CA LEU A 227 11.53 1.94 -12.93
C LEU A 227 11.65 0.43 -12.70
N VAL A 228 10.91 -0.10 -11.72
CA VAL A 228 10.96 -1.52 -11.36
C VAL A 228 9.58 -2.15 -11.52
N THR A 229 9.51 -3.16 -12.35
CA THR A 229 8.29 -3.92 -12.62
C THR A 229 8.58 -5.41 -12.56
N GLU A 230 7.57 -6.26 -12.46
CA GLU A 230 7.75 -7.72 -12.34
C GLU A 230 8.39 -8.36 -13.58
N ILE A 231 8.47 -7.66 -14.70
CA ILE A 231 9.16 -8.12 -15.90
C ILE A 231 10.62 -7.68 -15.94
N GLY A 232 11.07 -6.82 -15.02
CA GLY A 232 12.43 -6.34 -14.95
C GLY A 232 12.58 -5.00 -14.23
N ARG A 233 13.79 -4.44 -14.30
CA ARG A 233 14.09 -3.05 -13.87
C ARG A 233 14.82 -2.32 -14.99
N ALA A 234 14.58 -1.03 -15.13
CA ALA A 234 15.33 -0.15 -16.02
C ALA A 234 15.88 1.03 -15.21
N HIS A 235 17.04 1.51 -15.62
CA HIS A 235 17.57 2.82 -15.31
C HIS A 235 16.95 3.77 -16.32
N VAL A 236 16.29 4.83 -15.86
CA VAL A 236 15.57 5.78 -16.73
C VAL A 236 16.45 7.01 -16.96
#